data_819a4e0a8e56d5c5cab3aa572507e7e9
#
_entry.id   819a4e0a8e56d5c5cab3aa572507e7e9
#
_cell.length_a   1.000
_cell.length_b   1.000
_cell.length_c   1.000
_cell.angle_alpha   90.00
_cell.angle_beta   90.00
_cell.angle_gamma   90.00
#
_symmetry.space_group_name_H-M   'P 1'
#
loop_
_entity.id
_entity.type
_entity.pdbx_description
1 polymer ?
#
loop_
_entity_poly.entity_id
_entity_poly.type
_entity_poly.pdbx_seq_one_letter_code
_entity_poly.pdbx_strand_id
1 'polypeptide(L)'
;MTITQLLYVLAVAEHKNFTKAAQNCHVTQPTLSMQVQKLEEELNVQIFDRTKKPIELTNVGKKIVNQAKNIVAEADRITDIVDQEKGFIGGEFKLGIIPTVMPTLLPMFLKTYVKRYPKVKLKIEELTTDEIINRLEDGNLDGAIAASPLNVDNIKERVLYYEPFVGYISPNHRLKIKTEIETSDLDINDILILEDGHCFRQGVINLCKIKKEQELDNFQLESGSIEMLVKLVNEGMGMTLLPYLNTLDLKDNEKENLRFFINPSPAREVSLLYNKNELKIQIIDSIQQIISGIIRGAIKFQDVKIISPK
;
A
#
# COMPACT_ATOMS: atom_id res chain seq x y z
N MET A 1 16.76 -26.87 -16.90
CA MET A 1 16.40 -25.78 -15.97
C MET A 1 15.71 -26.36 -14.73
N THR A 2 16.09 -25.91 -13.50
CA THR A 2 15.53 -26.34 -12.22
C THR A 2 15.16 -25.13 -11.36
N ILE A 3 14.24 -25.31 -10.41
CA ILE A 3 13.86 -24.25 -9.45
C ILE A 3 15.07 -23.79 -8.65
N THR A 4 15.97 -24.69 -8.24
CA THR A 4 17.19 -24.35 -7.54
C THR A 4 18.11 -23.42 -8.35
N GLN A 5 18.23 -23.65 -9.66
CA GLN A 5 18.98 -22.76 -10.54
C GLN A 5 18.36 -21.39 -10.64
N LEU A 6 17.01 -21.29 -10.68
CA LEU A 6 16.30 -20.02 -10.66
C LEU A 6 16.51 -19.26 -9.34
N LEU A 7 16.45 -19.96 -8.19
CA LEU A 7 16.75 -19.38 -6.89
C LEU A 7 18.17 -18.79 -6.83
N TYR A 8 19.16 -19.48 -7.40
CA TYR A 8 20.53 -18.97 -7.45
C TYR A 8 20.65 -17.73 -8.34
N VAL A 9 19.97 -17.71 -9.48
CA VAL A 9 19.91 -16.53 -10.35
C VAL A 9 19.28 -15.33 -9.61
N LEU A 10 18.19 -15.54 -8.88
CA LEU A 10 17.54 -14.49 -8.09
C LEU A 10 18.46 -13.97 -6.99
N ALA A 11 19.14 -14.84 -6.26
CA ALA A 11 20.09 -14.46 -5.22
C ALA A 11 21.27 -13.62 -5.79
N VAL A 12 21.82 -13.98 -6.96
CA VAL A 12 22.89 -13.20 -7.60
C VAL A 12 22.37 -11.84 -8.06
N ALA A 13 21.15 -11.78 -8.61
CA ALA A 13 20.54 -10.54 -9.06
C ALA A 13 20.31 -9.56 -7.89
N GLU A 14 19.89 -10.06 -6.73
CA GLU A 14 19.66 -9.27 -5.52
C GLU A 14 20.97 -8.73 -4.93
N HIS A 15 21.94 -9.64 -4.70
CA HIS A 15 23.19 -9.27 -4.03
C HIS A 15 24.24 -8.68 -4.94
N LYS A 16 24.07 -8.74 -6.26
CA LYS A 16 25.03 -8.30 -7.30
C LYS A 16 26.45 -8.84 -7.06
N ASN A 17 26.55 -10.01 -6.41
CA ASN A 17 27.78 -10.63 -5.94
C ASN A 17 27.60 -12.14 -5.74
N PHE A 18 28.35 -12.97 -6.46
CA PHE A 18 28.25 -14.43 -6.38
C PHE A 18 28.61 -15.01 -4.99
N THR A 19 29.59 -14.41 -4.30
CA THR A 19 30.00 -14.89 -2.98
C THR A 19 28.92 -14.63 -1.94
N LYS A 20 28.36 -13.41 -1.90
CA LYS A 20 27.24 -13.07 -1.01
C LYS A 20 26.00 -13.91 -1.31
N ALA A 21 25.67 -14.08 -2.59
CA ALA A 21 24.56 -14.92 -3.03
C ALA A 21 24.72 -16.37 -2.57
N ALA A 22 25.93 -16.94 -2.70
CA ALA A 22 26.22 -18.31 -2.26
C ALA A 22 26.06 -18.47 -0.73
N GLN A 23 26.53 -17.49 0.05
CA GLN A 23 26.33 -17.46 1.50
C GLN A 23 24.82 -17.43 1.86
N ASN A 24 24.03 -16.62 1.17
CA ASN A 24 22.59 -16.54 1.39
C ASN A 24 21.87 -17.85 1.02
N CYS A 25 22.34 -18.54 -0.02
CA CYS A 25 21.81 -19.84 -0.45
C CYS A 25 22.40 -21.04 0.33
N HIS A 26 23.27 -20.82 1.32
CA HIS A 26 23.93 -21.88 2.12
C HIS A 26 24.72 -22.88 1.27
N VAL A 27 25.36 -22.40 0.20
CA VAL A 27 26.22 -23.22 -0.68
C VAL A 27 27.58 -22.57 -0.89
N THR A 28 28.52 -23.32 -1.51
CA THR A 28 29.82 -22.76 -1.89
C THR A 28 29.67 -21.89 -3.14
N GLN A 29 30.51 -20.84 -3.26
CA GLN A 29 30.46 -19.96 -4.43
C GLN A 29 30.72 -20.72 -5.75
N PRO A 30 31.68 -21.67 -5.84
CA PRO A 30 31.87 -22.49 -7.05
C PRO A 30 30.57 -23.25 -7.44
N THR A 31 29.89 -23.86 -6.46
CA THR A 31 28.64 -24.60 -6.70
C THR A 31 27.58 -23.68 -7.30
N LEU A 32 27.34 -22.53 -6.69
CA LEU A 32 26.33 -21.57 -7.19
C LEU A 32 26.72 -21.06 -8.59
N SER A 33 27.98 -20.67 -8.78
CA SER A 33 28.46 -20.16 -10.08
C SER A 33 28.31 -21.18 -11.20
N MET A 34 28.66 -22.44 -10.94
CA MET A 34 28.51 -23.55 -11.88
C MET A 34 27.06 -23.79 -12.27
N GLN A 35 26.14 -23.75 -11.30
CA GLN A 35 24.71 -23.95 -11.57
C GLN A 35 24.10 -22.81 -12.38
N VAL A 36 24.48 -21.56 -12.11
CA VAL A 36 24.08 -20.40 -12.91
C VAL A 36 24.64 -20.53 -14.32
N GLN A 37 25.94 -20.88 -14.47
CA GLN A 37 26.55 -21.06 -15.77
C GLN A 37 25.87 -22.18 -16.58
N LYS A 38 25.56 -23.29 -15.95
CA LYS A 38 24.83 -24.41 -16.59
C LYS A 38 23.46 -23.97 -17.11
N LEU A 39 22.76 -23.10 -16.38
CA LEU A 39 21.50 -22.52 -16.84
C LEU A 39 21.72 -21.55 -18.02
N GLU A 40 22.75 -20.71 -17.96
CA GLU A 40 23.11 -19.81 -19.06
C GLU A 40 23.44 -20.59 -20.35
N GLU A 41 24.17 -21.71 -20.22
CA GLU A 41 24.51 -22.63 -21.33
C GLU A 41 23.26 -23.31 -21.89
N GLU A 42 22.37 -23.84 -21.02
CA GLU A 42 21.11 -24.49 -21.44
C GLU A 42 20.19 -23.52 -22.21
N LEU A 43 20.13 -22.25 -21.77
CA LEU A 43 19.31 -21.21 -22.42
C LEU A 43 20.06 -20.53 -23.58
N ASN A 44 21.33 -20.82 -23.76
CA ASN A 44 22.23 -20.18 -24.75
C ASN A 44 22.22 -18.66 -24.67
N VAL A 45 22.23 -18.10 -23.45
CA VAL A 45 22.27 -16.66 -23.17
C VAL A 45 23.12 -16.38 -21.93
N GLN A 46 23.66 -15.18 -21.84
CA GLN A 46 24.27 -14.66 -20.62
C GLN A 46 23.22 -13.86 -19.83
N ILE A 47 22.96 -14.30 -18.58
CA ILE A 47 22.07 -13.60 -17.67
C ILE A 47 22.79 -12.46 -16.99
N PHE A 48 24.07 -12.66 -16.64
CA PHE A 48 24.91 -11.69 -15.92
C PHE A 48 26.08 -11.21 -16.75
N ASP A 49 26.31 -9.91 -16.75
CA ASP A 49 27.57 -9.30 -17.22
C ASP A 49 28.61 -9.38 -16.08
N ARG A 50 29.51 -10.36 -16.16
CA ARG A 50 30.54 -10.62 -15.15
C ARG A 50 31.76 -9.68 -15.29
N THR A 51 31.82 -8.88 -16.36
CA THR A 51 32.92 -7.90 -16.58
C THR A 51 32.75 -6.68 -15.69
N LYS A 52 31.53 -6.39 -15.29
CA LYS A 52 31.18 -5.24 -14.45
C LYS A 52 31.32 -5.53 -12.96
N LYS A 53 31.67 -4.52 -12.20
CA LYS A 53 31.73 -4.53 -10.73
C LYS A 53 31.01 -3.30 -10.18
N PRO A 54 29.86 -3.48 -9.49
CA PRO A 54 29.16 -4.74 -9.19
C PRO A 54 28.62 -5.42 -10.45
N ILE A 55 28.36 -6.75 -10.34
CA ILE A 55 27.78 -7.57 -11.42
C ILE A 55 26.40 -7.00 -11.81
N GLU A 56 26.17 -6.89 -13.11
CA GLU A 56 24.91 -6.38 -13.65
C GLU A 56 24.16 -7.44 -14.46
N LEU A 57 22.85 -7.26 -14.58
CA LEU A 57 22.00 -8.07 -15.46
C LEU A 57 22.13 -7.58 -16.91
N THR A 58 22.23 -8.51 -17.83
CA THR A 58 22.07 -8.23 -19.27
C THR A 58 20.60 -7.85 -19.57
N ASN A 59 20.31 -7.32 -20.75
CA ASN A 59 18.94 -7.00 -21.14
C ASN A 59 18.03 -8.23 -21.16
N VAL A 60 18.54 -9.39 -21.61
CA VAL A 60 17.80 -10.65 -21.55
C VAL A 60 17.76 -11.17 -20.11
N GLY A 61 18.82 -10.98 -19.32
CA GLY A 61 18.89 -11.35 -17.93
C GLY A 61 17.81 -10.69 -17.08
N LYS A 62 17.49 -9.41 -17.31
CA LYS A 62 16.38 -8.72 -16.64
C LYS A 62 15.03 -9.42 -16.87
N LYS A 63 14.76 -9.82 -18.12
CA LYS A 63 13.53 -10.54 -18.47
C LYS A 63 13.48 -11.92 -17.82
N ILE A 64 14.61 -12.64 -17.83
CA ILE A 64 14.71 -13.98 -17.21
C ILE A 64 14.53 -13.88 -15.69
N VAL A 65 15.14 -12.90 -15.03
CA VAL A 65 14.98 -12.69 -13.57
C VAL A 65 13.51 -12.40 -13.22
N ASN A 66 12.82 -11.57 -13.98
CA ASN A 66 11.38 -11.33 -13.74
C ASN A 66 10.57 -12.62 -13.90
N GLN A 67 10.80 -13.40 -14.96
CA GLN A 67 10.10 -14.66 -15.17
C GLN A 67 10.48 -15.71 -14.10
N ALA A 68 11.75 -15.73 -13.65
CA ALA A 68 12.21 -16.62 -12.59
C ALA A 68 11.50 -16.34 -11.25
N LYS A 69 11.26 -15.07 -10.93
CA LYS A 69 10.46 -14.69 -9.73
C LYS A 69 9.07 -15.32 -9.79
N ASN A 70 8.39 -15.20 -10.92
CA ASN A 70 7.05 -15.76 -11.08
C ASN A 70 7.03 -17.29 -10.95
N ILE A 71 8.01 -17.98 -11.55
CA ILE A 71 8.10 -19.46 -11.48
C ILE A 71 8.36 -19.91 -10.04
N VAL A 72 9.27 -19.25 -9.32
CA VAL A 72 9.58 -19.60 -7.93
C VAL A 72 8.37 -19.33 -7.04
N ALA A 73 7.69 -18.18 -7.20
CA ALA A 73 6.47 -17.87 -6.47
C ALA A 73 5.38 -18.93 -6.70
N GLU A 74 5.16 -19.36 -7.97
CA GLU A 74 4.20 -20.44 -8.27
C GLU A 74 4.60 -21.80 -7.66
N ALA A 75 5.91 -22.07 -7.57
CA ALA A 75 6.37 -23.31 -6.91
C ALA A 75 6.12 -23.28 -5.39
N ASP A 76 6.32 -22.14 -4.75
CA ASP A 76 6.03 -21.94 -3.31
C ASP A 76 4.53 -22.09 -3.00
N ARG A 77 3.64 -21.75 -3.95
CA ARG A 77 2.19 -21.91 -3.83
C ARG A 77 1.72 -23.36 -3.65
N ILE A 78 2.53 -24.35 -4.04
CA ILE A 78 2.22 -25.76 -3.77
C ILE A 78 2.12 -26.00 -2.26
N THR A 79 3.01 -25.39 -1.49
CA THR A 79 2.99 -25.46 -0.01
C THR A 79 1.73 -24.77 0.55
N ASP A 80 1.37 -23.62 0.01
CA ASP A 80 0.18 -22.88 0.43
C ASP A 80 -1.11 -23.70 0.17
N ILE A 81 -1.20 -24.45 -0.95
CA ILE A 81 -2.32 -25.36 -1.23
C ILE A 81 -2.43 -26.44 -0.16
N VAL A 82 -1.31 -27.07 0.20
CA VAL A 82 -1.29 -28.12 1.23
C VAL A 82 -1.71 -27.57 2.59
N ASP A 83 -1.24 -26.39 2.95
CA ASP A 83 -1.59 -25.72 4.21
C ASP A 83 -3.06 -25.33 4.24
N GLN A 84 -3.62 -24.87 3.12
CA GLN A 84 -5.03 -24.54 2.98
C GLN A 84 -5.92 -25.78 3.20
N GLU A 85 -5.60 -26.93 2.60
CA GLU A 85 -6.32 -28.20 2.78
C GLU A 85 -6.29 -28.68 4.24
N LYS A 86 -5.22 -28.39 4.98
CA LYS A 86 -5.09 -28.72 6.39
C LYS A 86 -5.78 -27.72 7.33
N GLY A 87 -6.39 -26.66 6.81
CA GLY A 87 -6.99 -25.56 7.61
C GLY A 87 -5.95 -24.80 8.43
N PHE A 88 -4.69 -24.81 8.02
CA PHE A 88 -3.59 -24.17 8.72
C PHE A 88 -3.54 -22.68 8.38
N ILE A 89 -3.71 -21.81 9.38
CA ILE A 89 -3.53 -20.36 9.24
C ILE A 89 -2.14 -20.01 9.77
N GLY A 90 -1.17 -19.89 8.87
CA GLY A 90 0.23 -19.59 9.22
C GLY A 90 1.08 -19.33 7.98
N GLY A 91 2.38 -19.14 8.22
CA GLY A 91 3.34 -18.81 7.16
C GLY A 91 3.60 -17.30 7.02
N GLU A 92 4.42 -16.93 6.04
CA GLU A 92 4.75 -15.52 5.76
C GLU A 92 3.65 -14.89 4.91
N PHE A 93 3.26 -13.67 5.27
CA PHE A 93 2.30 -12.85 4.51
C PHE A 93 2.85 -11.43 4.35
N LYS A 94 3.02 -10.99 3.12
CA LYS A 94 3.50 -9.66 2.76
C LYS A 94 2.30 -8.75 2.53
N LEU A 95 2.15 -7.77 3.42
CA LEU A 95 1.04 -6.83 3.43
C LEU A 95 1.52 -5.42 3.11
N GLY A 96 1.05 -4.85 2.00
CA GLY A 96 1.24 -3.43 1.68
C GLY A 96 0.13 -2.58 2.30
N ILE A 97 0.46 -1.38 2.77
CA ILE A 97 -0.55 -0.43 3.27
C ILE A 97 -0.18 0.96 2.75
N ILE A 98 -1.18 1.70 2.22
CA ILE A 98 -0.94 3.07 1.74
C ILE A 98 -0.62 4.02 2.90
N PRO A 99 0.21 5.07 2.65
CA PRO A 99 0.68 6.00 3.68
C PRO A 99 -0.44 6.71 4.45
N THR A 100 -1.57 6.99 3.80
CA THR A 100 -2.70 7.68 4.44
C THR A 100 -3.60 6.78 5.31
N VAL A 101 -3.32 5.48 5.36
CA VAL A 101 -4.07 4.48 6.16
C VAL A 101 -3.17 3.85 7.21
N MET A 102 -1.91 3.61 6.88
CA MET A 102 -0.99 2.86 7.74
C MET A 102 -0.83 3.45 9.15
N PRO A 103 -0.59 4.76 9.34
CA PRO A 103 -0.33 5.32 10.67
C PRO A 103 -1.49 5.13 11.66
N THR A 104 -2.73 5.17 11.16
CA THR A 104 -3.94 5.07 11.99
C THR A 104 -4.44 3.63 12.13
N LEU A 105 -4.54 2.89 11.03
CA LEU A 105 -5.15 1.56 11.03
C LEU A 105 -4.23 0.49 11.62
N LEU A 106 -2.92 0.52 11.29
CA LEU A 106 -1.99 -0.53 11.72
C LEU A 106 -1.91 -0.67 13.25
N PRO A 107 -1.75 0.40 14.05
CA PRO A 107 -1.74 0.30 15.50
C PRO A 107 -3.04 -0.28 16.08
N MET A 108 -4.18 -0.03 15.45
CA MET A 108 -5.48 -0.49 15.93
C MET A 108 -5.60 -2.02 15.89
N PHE A 109 -5.10 -2.67 14.83
CA PHE A 109 -5.33 -4.11 14.64
C PHE A 109 -4.11 -5.01 14.89
N LEU A 110 -2.87 -4.51 14.70
CA LEU A 110 -1.68 -5.36 14.67
C LEU A 110 -1.49 -6.20 15.94
N LYS A 111 -1.60 -5.58 17.12
CA LYS A 111 -1.45 -6.28 18.41
C LYS A 111 -2.46 -7.41 18.57
N THR A 112 -3.72 -7.17 18.21
CA THR A 112 -4.80 -8.15 18.26
C THR A 112 -4.56 -9.28 17.28
N TYR A 113 -4.13 -8.94 16.06
CA TYR A 113 -3.85 -9.89 14.99
C TYR A 113 -2.72 -10.86 15.37
N VAL A 114 -1.56 -10.34 15.76
CA VAL A 114 -0.39 -11.17 16.13
C VAL A 114 -0.71 -12.09 17.32
N LYS A 115 -1.48 -11.60 18.29
CA LYS A 115 -1.91 -12.44 19.43
C LYS A 115 -2.85 -13.58 19.01
N ARG A 116 -3.76 -13.32 18.06
CA ARG A 116 -4.77 -14.31 17.62
C ARG A 116 -4.21 -15.31 16.61
N TYR A 117 -3.27 -14.88 15.78
CA TYR A 117 -2.67 -15.69 14.71
C TYR A 117 -1.13 -15.75 14.84
N PRO A 118 -0.59 -16.36 15.91
CA PRO A 118 0.85 -16.32 16.21
C PRO A 118 1.73 -17.09 15.21
N LYS A 119 1.11 -17.91 14.35
CA LYS A 119 1.81 -18.65 13.29
C LYS A 119 1.90 -17.88 11.98
N VAL A 120 1.21 -16.73 11.85
CA VAL A 120 1.30 -15.84 10.70
C VAL A 120 2.43 -14.84 10.93
N LYS A 121 3.40 -14.82 10.04
CA LYS A 121 4.50 -13.84 10.04
C LYS A 121 4.17 -12.73 9.05
N LEU A 122 3.62 -11.63 9.55
CA LEU A 122 3.36 -10.45 8.72
C LEU A 122 4.66 -9.71 8.40
N LYS A 123 4.90 -9.45 7.11
CA LYS A 123 5.83 -8.44 6.62
C LYS A 123 5.01 -7.27 6.10
N ILE A 124 5.11 -6.12 6.76
CA ILE A 124 4.29 -4.95 6.47
C ILE A 124 5.18 -3.87 5.86
N GLU A 125 4.73 -3.32 4.73
CA GLU A 125 5.44 -2.27 3.99
C GLU A 125 4.48 -1.11 3.69
N GLU A 126 4.97 0.11 3.82
CA GLU A 126 4.26 1.30 3.35
C GLU A 126 4.55 1.49 1.87
N LEU A 127 3.50 1.53 1.04
CA LEU A 127 3.61 1.54 -0.41
C LEU A 127 2.55 2.47 -1.01
N THR A 128 2.89 3.14 -2.10
CA THR A 128 1.92 3.88 -2.91
C THR A 128 0.96 2.92 -3.62
N THR A 129 -0.17 3.44 -4.09
CA THR A 129 -1.18 2.62 -4.79
C THR A 129 -0.61 1.94 -6.03
N ASP A 130 0.21 2.65 -6.81
CA ASP A 130 0.82 2.10 -8.04
C ASP A 130 1.84 1.00 -7.72
N GLU A 131 2.64 1.18 -6.66
CA GLU A 131 3.56 0.12 -6.21
C GLU A 131 2.80 -1.12 -5.72
N ILE A 132 1.68 -0.93 -5.01
CA ILE A 132 0.81 -2.02 -4.56
C ILE A 132 0.28 -2.81 -5.77
N ILE A 133 -0.27 -2.12 -6.78
CA ILE A 133 -0.81 -2.76 -7.98
C ILE A 133 0.28 -3.60 -8.67
N ASN A 134 1.43 -2.98 -8.97
CA ASN A 134 2.54 -3.66 -9.64
C ASN A 134 3.03 -4.88 -8.85
N ARG A 135 3.18 -4.77 -7.53
CA ARG A 135 3.68 -5.87 -6.69
C ARG A 135 2.68 -6.99 -6.47
N LEU A 136 1.37 -6.69 -6.47
CA LEU A 136 0.33 -7.72 -6.44
C LEU A 136 0.28 -8.49 -7.75
N GLU A 137 0.42 -7.81 -8.90
CA GLU A 137 0.47 -8.45 -10.22
C GLU A 137 1.73 -9.32 -10.40
N ASP A 138 2.87 -8.85 -9.90
CA ASP A 138 4.16 -9.57 -9.94
C ASP A 138 4.27 -10.70 -8.89
N GLY A 139 3.28 -10.90 -8.00
CA GLY A 139 3.33 -11.88 -6.92
C GLY A 139 4.37 -11.56 -5.82
N ASN A 140 4.86 -10.32 -5.76
CA ASN A 140 5.80 -9.85 -4.74
C ASN A 140 5.12 -9.37 -3.46
N LEU A 141 3.78 -9.30 -3.45
CA LEU A 141 2.92 -8.92 -2.35
C LEU A 141 1.73 -9.88 -2.28
N ASP A 142 1.35 -10.35 -1.10
CA ASP A 142 0.24 -11.29 -0.92
C ASP A 142 -1.10 -10.55 -0.74
N GLY A 143 -1.06 -9.36 -0.16
CA GLY A 143 -2.24 -8.52 0.01
C GLY A 143 -1.88 -7.07 0.31
N ALA A 144 -2.84 -6.18 0.18
CA ALA A 144 -2.64 -4.76 0.49
C ALA A 144 -3.91 -4.10 1.03
N ILE A 145 -3.75 -3.00 1.75
CA ILE A 145 -4.85 -2.14 2.20
C ILE A 145 -4.69 -0.79 1.52
N ALA A 146 -5.65 -0.43 0.68
CA ALA A 146 -5.63 0.81 -0.07
C ALA A 146 -7.05 1.38 -0.28
N ALA A 147 -7.12 2.61 -0.78
CA ALA A 147 -8.39 3.18 -1.22
C ALA A 147 -8.84 2.52 -2.52
N SER A 148 -10.13 2.27 -2.64
CA SER A 148 -10.81 1.62 -3.76
C SER A 148 -12.05 2.45 -4.19
N PRO A 149 -12.70 2.16 -5.33
CA PRO A 149 -12.35 1.11 -6.31
C PRO A 149 -11.17 1.49 -7.21
N LEU A 150 -10.30 0.51 -7.51
CA LEU A 150 -9.17 0.69 -8.43
C LEU A 150 -9.50 0.23 -9.85
N ASN A 151 -10.43 -0.71 -9.99
CA ASN A 151 -10.88 -1.30 -11.27
C ASN A 151 -9.71 -1.93 -12.08
N VAL A 152 -8.90 -2.75 -11.42
CA VAL A 152 -7.79 -3.50 -12.03
C VAL A 152 -8.20 -4.97 -12.19
N ASP A 153 -8.15 -5.49 -13.42
CA ASP A 153 -8.73 -6.79 -13.79
C ASP A 153 -8.25 -7.99 -12.97
N ASN A 154 -6.97 -7.98 -12.56
CA ASN A 154 -6.36 -9.10 -11.85
C ASN A 154 -6.36 -8.94 -10.32
N ILE A 155 -6.91 -7.85 -9.81
CA ILE A 155 -6.96 -7.55 -8.38
C ILE A 155 -8.40 -7.69 -7.90
N LYS A 156 -8.58 -8.46 -6.82
CA LYS A 156 -9.84 -8.50 -6.06
C LYS A 156 -9.79 -7.46 -4.96
N GLU A 157 -10.92 -6.81 -4.76
CA GLU A 157 -11.13 -5.79 -3.76
C GLU A 157 -12.20 -6.27 -2.78
N ARG A 158 -11.87 -6.31 -1.49
CA ARG A 158 -12.81 -6.62 -0.41
C ARG A 158 -12.93 -5.41 0.49
N VAL A 159 -14.08 -4.77 0.47
CA VAL A 159 -14.33 -3.59 1.30
C VAL A 159 -14.13 -3.91 2.78
N LEU A 160 -13.30 -3.12 3.44
CA LEU A 160 -13.07 -3.16 4.88
C LEU A 160 -13.98 -2.16 5.59
N TYR A 161 -14.00 -0.91 5.11
CA TYR A 161 -14.83 0.17 5.64
C TYR A 161 -14.92 1.36 4.69
N TYR A 162 -15.90 2.21 4.97
CA TYR A 162 -16.04 3.53 4.37
C TYR A 162 -15.56 4.57 5.37
N GLU A 163 -14.65 5.45 4.96
CA GLU A 163 -14.03 6.44 5.81
C GLU A 163 -14.42 7.86 5.35
N PRO A 164 -15.22 8.59 6.15
CA PRO A 164 -15.58 9.95 5.82
C PRO A 164 -14.39 10.90 5.76
N PHE A 165 -14.47 11.88 4.88
CA PHE A 165 -13.60 13.05 4.93
C PHE A 165 -14.11 14.03 6.00
N VAL A 166 -13.17 14.70 6.68
CA VAL A 166 -13.45 15.73 7.67
C VAL A 166 -12.62 16.97 7.33
N GLY A 167 -13.23 18.12 7.30
CA GLY A 167 -12.51 19.39 7.14
C GLY A 167 -11.69 19.71 8.39
N TYR A 168 -10.45 20.09 8.21
CA TYR A 168 -9.57 20.63 9.26
C TYR A 168 -9.17 22.05 8.85
N ILE A 169 -9.63 23.04 9.60
CA ILE A 169 -9.56 24.46 9.21
C ILE A 169 -8.73 25.28 10.20
N SER A 170 -7.99 26.26 9.68
CA SER A 170 -7.23 27.17 10.52
C SER A 170 -8.13 28.10 11.35
N PRO A 171 -7.62 28.65 12.46
CA PRO A 171 -8.38 29.53 13.34
C PRO A 171 -8.97 30.75 12.64
N ASN A 172 -8.30 31.25 11.59
CA ASN A 172 -8.70 32.46 10.86
C ASN A 172 -9.40 32.19 9.52
N HIS A 173 -9.74 30.92 9.25
CA HIS A 173 -10.34 30.54 7.98
C HIS A 173 -11.81 30.98 7.88
N ARG A 174 -12.27 31.33 6.65
CA ARG A 174 -13.65 31.77 6.35
C ARG A 174 -14.72 30.77 6.84
N LEU A 175 -14.42 29.48 6.85
CA LEU A 175 -15.33 28.42 7.29
C LEU A 175 -15.34 28.24 8.82
N LYS A 176 -14.56 29.00 9.60
CA LYS A 176 -14.51 28.87 11.07
C LYS A 176 -15.87 29.09 11.73
N ILE A 177 -16.71 29.96 11.15
CA ILE A 177 -18.05 30.29 11.65
C ILE A 177 -19.08 29.18 11.45
N LYS A 178 -18.82 28.24 10.53
CA LYS A 178 -19.70 27.10 10.25
C LYS A 178 -19.46 25.98 11.26
N THR A 179 -20.51 25.30 11.68
CA THR A 179 -20.42 24.06 12.49
C THR A 179 -20.26 22.84 11.61
N GLU A 180 -20.90 22.85 10.42
CA GLU A 180 -20.84 21.80 9.40
C GLU A 180 -20.54 22.45 8.04
N ILE A 181 -19.97 21.68 7.13
CA ILE A 181 -19.61 22.15 5.78
C ILE A 181 -20.25 21.27 4.71
N GLU A 182 -20.35 21.83 3.51
CA GLU A 182 -20.76 21.13 2.29
C GLU A 182 -19.61 21.07 1.30
N THR A 183 -19.69 20.15 0.35
CA THR A 183 -18.68 20.07 -0.75
C THR A 183 -18.64 21.36 -1.59
N SER A 184 -19.74 22.12 -1.63
CA SER A 184 -19.85 23.43 -2.28
C SER A 184 -19.06 24.53 -1.58
N ASP A 185 -18.71 24.36 -0.32
CA ASP A 185 -17.90 25.30 0.46
C ASP A 185 -16.40 25.19 0.19
N LEU A 186 -15.97 24.06 -0.42
CA LEU A 186 -14.57 23.81 -0.69
C LEU A 186 -14.05 24.66 -1.84
N ASP A 187 -12.91 25.32 -1.62
CA ASP A 187 -12.15 26.05 -2.63
C ASP A 187 -10.73 25.47 -2.68
N ILE A 188 -10.31 25.02 -3.86
CA ILE A 188 -9.00 24.41 -4.04
C ILE A 188 -7.84 25.35 -3.67
N ASN A 189 -8.07 26.67 -3.80
CA ASN A 189 -7.04 27.67 -3.55
C ASN A 189 -6.72 27.85 -2.05
N ASP A 190 -7.59 27.41 -1.15
CA ASP A 190 -7.37 27.47 0.30
C ASP A 190 -7.17 26.09 0.94
N ILE A 191 -7.08 25.02 0.12
CA ILE A 191 -6.89 23.64 0.59
C ILE A 191 -5.44 23.18 0.39
N LEU A 192 -4.77 22.83 1.48
CA LEU A 192 -3.51 22.10 1.45
C LEU A 192 -3.76 20.62 1.12
N ILE A 193 -3.07 20.11 0.11
CA ILE A 193 -3.20 18.74 -0.38
C ILE A 193 -1.87 18.00 -0.36
N LEU A 194 -1.93 16.67 -0.30
CA LEU A 194 -0.76 15.80 -0.38
C LEU A 194 -0.12 15.85 -1.77
N GLU A 195 1.15 15.44 -1.87
CA GLU A 195 1.88 15.30 -3.13
C GLU A 195 1.23 14.30 -4.10
N ASP A 196 1.69 14.31 -5.35
CA ASP A 196 1.27 13.36 -6.37
C ASP A 196 1.62 11.91 -5.98
N GLY A 197 0.83 10.94 -6.46
CA GLY A 197 0.97 9.52 -6.12
C GLY A 197 0.14 9.06 -4.92
N HIS A 198 -0.44 9.99 -4.15
CA HIS A 198 -1.41 9.65 -3.12
C HIS A 198 -2.84 9.64 -3.66
N CYS A 199 -3.51 8.49 -3.64
CA CYS A 199 -4.93 8.39 -4.03
C CYS A 199 -5.84 9.33 -3.24
N PHE A 200 -5.47 9.69 -2.01
CA PHE A 200 -6.18 10.66 -1.19
C PHE A 200 -6.21 12.07 -1.83
N ARG A 201 -5.09 12.49 -2.45
CA ARG A 201 -5.03 13.76 -3.20
C ARG A 201 -6.11 13.82 -4.28
N GLN A 202 -6.21 12.77 -5.09
CA GLN A 202 -7.21 12.73 -6.16
C GLN A 202 -8.64 12.79 -5.60
N GLY A 203 -8.91 12.11 -4.50
CA GLY A 203 -10.19 12.19 -3.79
C GLY A 203 -10.53 13.62 -3.37
N VAL A 204 -9.57 14.37 -2.82
CA VAL A 204 -9.75 15.78 -2.43
C VAL A 204 -10.00 16.67 -3.65
N ILE A 205 -9.21 16.49 -4.70
CA ILE A 205 -9.38 17.23 -5.97
C ILE A 205 -10.77 16.99 -6.57
N ASN A 206 -11.23 15.74 -6.59
CA ASN A 206 -12.54 15.36 -7.12
C ASN A 206 -13.69 15.99 -6.31
N LEU A 207 -13.49 16.23 -5.01
CA LEU A 207 -14.46 16.92 -4.16
C LEU A 207 -14.58 18.42 -4.46
N CYS A 208 -13.48 19.08 -4.79
CA CYS A 208 -13.43 20.53 -4.98
C CYS A 208 -14.05 21.02 -6.29
N LYS A 209 -14.54 20.15 -7.21
CA LYS A 209 -15.13 20.49 -8.50
C LYS A 209 -14.30 21.52 -9.29
N ILE A 210 -13.04 21.24 -9.52
CA ILE A 210 -12.12 22.16 -10.17
C ILE A 210 -12.65 22.59 -11.55
N LYS A 211 -12.86 23.89 -11.72
CA LYS A 211 -13.01 24.53 -13.03
C LYS A 211 -11.62 24.96 -13.51
N LYS A 212 -10.93 24.09 -14.26
CA LYS A 212 -9.61 24.31 -14.90
C LYS A 212 -8.41 24.45 -13.96
N GLU A 213 -7.27 23.96 -14.45
CA GLU A 213 -5.92 24.13 -13.92
C GLU A 213 -5.64 25.63 -13.64
N GLN A 214 -5.89 26.05 -12.42
CA GLN A 214 -5.31 27.27 -11.90
C GLN A 214 -3.99 26.86 -11.25
N GLU A 215 -2.89 27.37 -11.78
CA GLU A 215 -1.58 27.29 -11.12
C GLU A 215 -1.74 27.85 -9.70
N LEU A 216 -1.37 27.06 -8.70
CA LEU A 216 -1.30 27.49 -7.31
C LEU A 216 -0.14 28.48 -7.22
N ASP A 217 -0.44 29.75 -7.27
CA ASP A 217 0.49 30.84 -7.63
C ASP A 217 1.62 31.12 -6.63
N ASN A 218 1.64 30.60 -5.41
CA ASN A 218 2.66 31.03 -4.44
C ASN A 218 3.32 29.90 -3.63
N PHE A 219 2.82 28.66 -3.63
CA PHE A 219 3.37 27.63 -2.78
C PHE A 219 2.91 26.24 -3.22
N GLN A 220 3.85 25.40 -3.66
CA GLN A 220 3.62 23.97 -3.88
C GLN A 220 4.23 23.21 -2.70
N LEU A 221 3.42 22.48 -1.96
CA LEU A 221 3.87 21.60 -0.90
C LEU A 221 3.89 20.16 -1.43
N GLU A 222 5.08 19.62 -1.63
CA GLU A 222 5.27 18.19 -1.86
C GLU A 222 5.45 17.50 -0.50
N SER A 223 4.36 17.01 0.08
CA SER A 223 4.38 16.30 1.35
C SER A 223 3.47 15.09 1.31
N GLY A 224 4.02 13.92 1.62
CA GLY A 224 3.28 12.68 1.82
C GLY A 224 2.60 12.55 3.19
N SER A 225 2.77 13.52 4.10
CA SER A 225 2.36 13.41 5.49
C SER A 225 1.13 14.27 5.84
N ILE A 226 0.05 13.59 6.25
CA ILE A 226 -1.15 14.25 6.80
C ILE A 226 -0.79 15.07 8.06
N GLU A 227 0.14 14.60 8.89
CA GLU A 227 0.57 15.33 10.09
C GLU A 227 1.21 16.67 9.74
N MET A 228 1.97 16.76 8.64
CA MET A 228 2.53 18.03 8.18
C MET A 228 1.42 18.99 7.77
N LEU A 229 0.39 18.53 7.05
CA LEU A 229 -0.76 19.36 6.68
C LEU A 229 -1.47 19.92 7.92
N VAL A 230 -1.69 19.08 8.95
CA VAL A 230 -2.28 19.52 10.22
C VAL A 230 -1.47 20.64 10.87
N LYS A 231 -0.13 20.50 10.92
CA LYS A 231 0.76 21.51 11.49
C LYS A 231 0.69 22.84 10.74
N LEU A 232 0.68 22.80 9.40
CA LEU A 232 0.57 24.01 8.58
C LEU A 232 -0.78 24.72 8.76
N VAL A 233 -1.87 23.96 8.84
CA VAL A 233 -3.20 24.53 9.14
C VAL A 233 -3.22 25.17 10.53
N ASN A 234 -2.56 24.57 11.53
CA ASN A 234 -2.45 25.16 12.87
C ASN A 234 -1.70 26.50 12.85
N GLU A 235 -0.73 26.69 11.94
CA GLU A 235 -0.01 27.95 11.71
C GLU A 235 -0.83 28.97 10.89
N GLY A 236 -2.08 28.68 10.53
CA GLY A 236 -2.96 29.60 9.82
C GLY A 236 -2.95 29.47 8.31
N MET A 237 -2.34 28.44 7.73
CA MET A 237 -2.23 28.23 6.28
C MET A 237 -3.44 27.48 5.73
N GLY A 238 -4.58 28.17 5.62
CA GLY A 238 -5.77 27.63 4.94
C GLY A 238 -6.47 26.48 5.68
N MET A 239 -6.83 25.46 4.93
CA MET A 239 -7.49 24.25 5.44
C MET A 239 -6.92 22.98 4.80
N THR A 240 -7.27 21.82 5.34
CA THR A 240 -7.08 20.53 4.66
C THR A 240 -8.27 19.61 4.91
N LEU A 241 -8.33 18.49 4.18
CA LEU A 241 -9.23 17.41 4.49
C LEU A 241 -8.46 16.28 5.18
N LEU A 242 -9.05 15.65 6.17
CA LEU A 242 -8.49 14.52 6.90
C LEU A 242 -9.39 13.29 6.70
N PRO A 243 -8.81 12.10 6.58
CA PRO A 243 -9.56 10.87 6.82
C PRO A 243 -10.05 10.82 8.27
N TYR A 244 -11.23 10.30 8.52
CA TYR A 244 -11.84 10.31 9.85
C TYR A 244 -10.95 9.69 10.94
N LEU A 245 -10.27 8.57 10.66
CA LEU A 245 -9.42 7.91 11.66
C LEU A 245 -8.26 8.80 12.11
N ASN A 246 -7.76 9.69 11.24
CA ASN A 246 -6.71 10.66 11.60
C ASN A 246 -7.21 11.71 12.61
N THR A 247 -8.52 11.94 12.69
CA THR A 247 -9.08 12.91 13.65
C THR A 247 -9.10 12.38 15.07
N LEU A 248 -9.01 11.06 15.26
CA LEU A 248 -9.06 10.41 16.58
C LEU A 248 -7.81 10.71 17.40
N ASP A 249 -6.67 10.89 16.76
CA ASP A 249 -5.37 11.14 17.38
C ASP A 249 -5.08 12.62 17.63
N LEU A 250 -5.97 13.53 17.19
CA LEU A 250 -5.83 14.97 17.43
C LEU A 250 -6.00 15.33 18.91
N LYS A 251 -5.26 16.33 19.36
CA LYS A 251 -5.41 16.90 20.69
C LYS A 251 -6.75 17.63 20.83
N ASP A 252 -7.24 17.80 22.04
CA ASP A 252 -8.56 18.38 22.27
C ASP A 252 -8.68 19.82 21.72
N ASN A 253 -7.64 20.64 21.82
CA ASN A 253 -7.60 21.97 21.21
C ASN A 253 -7.57 21.93 19.68
N GLU A 254 -7.04 20.88 19.08
CA GLU A 254 -7.02 20.70 17.62
C GLU A 254 -8.38 20.23 17.11
N LYS A 255 -9.13 19.45 17.89
CA LYS A 255 -10.48 18.99 17.54
C LYS A 255 -11.49 20.15 17.34
N GLU A 256 -11.25 21.31 17.94
CA GLU A 256 -12.05 22.51 17.71
C GLU A 256 -11.98 23.01 16.25
N ASN A 257 -10.93 22.64 15.52
CA ASN A 257 -10.73 22.98 14.12
C ASN A 257 -11.43 22.01 13.15
N LEU A 258 -12.01 20.92 13.64
CA LEU A 258 -12.74 19.96 12.79
C LEU A 258 -14.08 20.53 12.32
N ARG A 259 -14.42 20.22 11.07
CA ARG A 259 -15.74 20.47 10.48
C ARG A 259 -16.21 19.24 9.74
N PHE A 260 -17.35 18.73 10.19
CA PHE A 260 -17.95 17.55 9.55
C PHE A 260 -18.79 18.00 8.36
N PHE A 261 -18.90 17.13 7.37
CA PHE A 261 -19.77 17.36 6.22
C PHE A 261 -21.22 17.04 6.58
N ILE A 262 -22.14 17.82 5.99
CA ILE A 262 -23.58 17.49 6.01
C ILE A 262 -23.80 16.19 5.23
N ASN A 263 -24.73 15.36 5.69
CA ASN A 263 -25.06 14.10 5.05
C ASN A 263 -25.74 14.28 3.67
N PRO A 264 -25.41 13.44 2.66
CA PRO A 264 -24.47 12.33 2.71
C PRO A 264 -23.01 12.80 2.74
N SER A 265 -22.27 12.39 3.77
CA SER A 265 -20.88 12.79 3.98
C SER A 265 -19.99 12.20 2.90
N PRO A 266 -19.09 12.96 2.24
CA PRO A 266 -18.14 12.39 1.30
C PRO A 266 -17.20 11.44 2.05
N ALA A 267 -16.95 10.26 1.46
CA ALA A 267 -16.12 9.23 2.06
C ALA A 267 -15.28 8.52 1.01
N ARG A 268 -14.15 7.96 1.43
CA ARG A 268 -13.40 6.99 0.63
C ARG A 268 -13.76 5.57 1.05
N GLU A 269 -13.68 4.66 0.12
CA GLU A 269 -13.72 3.23 0.38
C GLU A 269 -12.30 2.76 0.65
N VAL A 270 -12.09 1.99 1.72
CA VAL A 270 -10.82 1.33 2.03
C VAL A 270 -11.03 -0.17 1.96
N SER A 271 -10.22 -0.82 1.13
CA SER A 271 -10.37 -2.25 0.82
C SER A 271 -9.08 -3.02 1.05
N LEU A 272 -9.26 -4.32 1.31
CA LEU A 272 -8.22 -5.32 1.27
C LEU A 272 -8.10 -5.83 -0.16
N LEU A 273 -6.96 -5.59 -0.77
CA LEU A 273 -6.62 -5.91 -2.16
C LEU A 273 -5.77 -7.18 -2.20
N TYR A 274 -5.98 -8.03 -3.19
CA TYR A 274 -5.14 -9.20 -3.43
C TYR A 274 -5.30 -9.70 -4.86
N ASN A 275 -4.31 -10.43 -5.36
CA ASN A 275 -4.39 -11.03 -6.69
C ASN A 275 -5.54 -12.06 -6.73
N LYS A 276 -6.31 -12.10 -7.83
CA LYS A 276 -7.44 -13.04 -7.97
C LYS A 276 -7.04 -14.52 -7.82
N ASN A 277 -5.75 -14.81 -8.05
CA ASN A 277 -5.18 -16.14 -7.92
C ASN A 277 -4.51 -16.37 -6.55
N GLU A 278 -4.67 -15.46 -5.57
CA GLU A 278 -4.07 -15.60 -4.25
C GLU A 278 -4.59 -16.85 -3.53
N LEU A 279 -3.68 -17.63 -2.94
CA LEU A 279 -3.99 -18.88 -2.23
C LEU A 279 -4.09 -18.71 -0.72
N LYS A 280 -3.45 -17.67 -0.14
CA LYS A 280 -3.46 -17.40 1.31
C LYS A 280 -4.78 -16.75 1.76
N ILE A 281 -5.91 -17.20 1.19
CA ILE A 281 -7.25 -16.64 1.43
C ILE A 281 -7.62 -16.70 2.90
N GLN A 282 -7.23 -17.72 3.64
CA GLN A 282 -7.50 -17.84 5.08
C GLN A 282 -6.82 -16.71 5.89
N ILE A 283 -5.62 -16.28 5.47
CA ILE A 283 -4.94 -15.14 6.09
C ILE A 283 -5.67 -13.83 5.73
N ILE A 284 -6.08 -13.66 4.46
CA ILE A 284 -6.89 -12.53 3.99
C ILE A 284 -8.20 -12.43 4.78
N ASP A 285 -8.94 -13.55 4.92
CA ASP A 285 -10.18 -13.62 5.70
C ASP A 285 -9.93 -13.23 7.17
N SER A 286 -8.83 -13.69 7.75
CA SER A 286 -8.46 -13.38 9.13
C SER A 286 -8.15 -11.90 9.34
N ILE A 287 -7.43 -11.25 8.40
CA ILE A 287 -7.14 -9.83 8.41
C ILE A 287 -8.44 -9.03 8.29
N GLN A 288 -9.28 -9.37 7.31
CA GLN A 288 -10.58 -8.71 7.10
C GLN A 288 -11.45 -8.80 8.36
N GLN A 289 -11.56 -9.98 8.97
CA GLN A 289 -12.37 -10.19 10.16
C GLN A 289 -11.93 -9.32 11.35
N ILE A 290 -10.61 -9.23 11.59
CA ILE A 290 -10.06 -8.43 12.69
C ILE A 290 -10.30 -6.95 12.44
N ILE A 291 -9.94 -6.44 11.24
CA ILE A 291 -10.08 -5.02 10.91
C ILE A 291 -11.54 -4.60 10.94
N SER A 292 -12.44 -5.34 10.28
CA SER A 292 -13.87 -5.01 10.27
C SER A 292 -14.47 -5.03 11.66
N GLY A 293 -14.01 -5.92 12.55
CA GLY A 293 -14.47 -5.97 13.94
C GLY A 293 -14.08 -4.72 14.72
N ILE A 294 -12.86 -4.21 14.53
CA ILE A 294 -12.33 -3.02 15.22
C ILE A 294 -12.99 -1.74 14.68
N ILE A 295 -13.08 -1.62 13.36
CA ILE A 295 -13.59 -0.42 12.69
C ILE A 295 -15.08 -0.17 13.00
N ARG A 296 -15.89 -1.22 13.15
CA ARG A 296 -17.30 -1.07 13.57
C ARG A 296 -17.48 -0.29 14.88
N GLY A 297 -16.48 -0.34 15.76
CA GLY A 297 -16.46 0.45 17.00
C GLY A 297 -15.99 1.88 16.82
N ALA A 298 -15.15 2.14 15.82
CA ALA A 298 -14.49 3.43 15.58
C ALA A 298 -15.30 4.36 14.65
N ILE A 299 -15.90 3.80 13.58
CA ILE A 299 -16.64 4.57 12.56
C ILE A 299 -18.13 4.25 12.66
N LYS A 300 -18.94 5.26 13.05
CA LYS A 300 -20.40 5.13 13.24
C LYS A 300 -21.23 5.78 12.13
N PHE A 301 -20.60 6.26 11.05
CA PHE A 301 -21.32 6.92 9.95
C PHE A 301 -22.10 5.89 9.12
N GLN A 302 -23.36 6.18 8.81
CA GLN A 302 -24.26 5.30 8.06
C GLN A 302 -24.63 5.85 6.68
N ASP A 303 -24.57 7.19 6.49
CA ASP A 303 -24.97 7.84 5.24
C ASP A 303 -23.75 8.56 4.62
N VAL A 304 -23.11 7.88 3.65
CA VAL A 304 -21.88 8.35 3.02
C VAL A 304 -21.98 8.32 1.50
N LYS A 305 -21.36 9.30 0.84
CA LYS A 305 -21.17 9.36 -0.61
C LYS A 305 -19.73 8.97 -0.96
N ILE A 306 -19.57 7.87 -1.66
CA ILE A 306 -18.23 7.37 -2.02
C ILE A 306 -17.59 8.25 -3.09
N ILE A 307 -16.34 8.63 -2.85
CA ILE A 307 -15.51 9.39 -3.77
C ILE A 307 -14.41 8.46 -4.28
N SER A 308 -14.40 8.24 -5.59
CA SER A 308 -13.38 7.38 -6.22
C SER A 308 -11.99 7.99 -6.10
N PRO A 309 -10.95 7.16 -5.86
CA PRO A 309 -9.55 7.59 -5.86
C PRO A 309 -8.96 7.81 -7.28
N LYS A 310 -9.75 7.54 -8.34
CA LYS A 310 -9.39 7.73 -9.76
C LYS A 310 -10.24 8.78 -10.43
#